data_ba4b4ee988202068a479f6d7fbdce039
#
_entry.id   ba4b4ee988202068a479f6d7fbdce039
#
_cell.length_a   1.000
_cell.length_b   1.000
_cell.length_c   1.000
_cell.angle_alpha   90.00
_cell.angle_beta   90.00
_cell.angle_gamma   90.00
#
_symmetry.space_group_name_H-M   'P 1'
#
loop_
_entity.id
_entity.type
_entity.pdbx_description
1 polymer ?
#
loop_
_entity_poly.entity_id
_entity_poly.type
_entity_poly.pdbx_seq_one_letter_code
_entity_poly.pdbx_strand_id
1 'polypeptide(L)'
;VFTSYSRKWKLRLTDFHVKPYPNKKYFKNFIQSKTFEIPSLKDMGFEKSGLEFPSTTISKSIVTNYKEQRDFPAIKGTSKLSVHLRFGTVSIRALAKQALVLNETWLNELIWRDFYMMILYHFPHAAKNSFKPQYDRIEWRNNESEFKAWCEGKTGFPIVDAGMRELNATGF
;
A
#
# COMPACT_ATOMS: atom_id res chain seq x y z
N VAL A 1 3.33 -20.99 0.77
CA VAL A 1 3.62 -20.18 1.97
C VAL A 1 2.48 -19.19 2.24
N PHE A 2 2.16 -18.27 1.33
CA PHE A 2 1.07 -17.29 1.52
C PHE A 2 -0.30 -17.95 1.74
N THR A 3 -0.66 -18.98 0.98
CA THR A 3 -1.97 -19.65 1.08
C THR A 3 -2.25 -20.17 2.49
N SER A 4 -1.26 -20.80 3.13
CA SER A 4 -1.38 -21.30 4.49
C SER A 4 -1.49 -20.15 5.51
N TYR A 5 -0.75 -19.05 5.29
CA TYR A 5 -0.85 -17.84 6.10
C TYR A 5 -2.24 -17.23 6.00
N SER A 6 -2.72 -16.98 4.77
CA SER A 6 -4.03 -16.38 4.51
C SER A 6 -5.18 -17.19 5.13
N ARG A 7 -5.13 -18.52 5.02
CA ARG A 7 -6.12 -19.41 5.67
C ARG A 7 -6.15 -19.24 7.19
N LYS A 8 -4.98 -19.25 7.84
CA LYS A 8 -4.88 -19.07 9.29
C LYS A 8 -5.30 -17.65 9.71
N TRP A 9 -4.94 -16.65 8.92
CA TRP A 9 -5.33 -15.27 9.16
C TRP A 9 -6.85 -15.12 9.15
N LYS A 10 -7.53 -15.65 8.13
CA LYS A 10 -8.99 -15.63 8.01
C LYS A 10 -9.69 -16.37 9.15
N LEU A 11 -9.17 -17.54 9.56
CA LEU A 11 -9.70 -18.31 10.68
C LEU A 11 -9.60 -17.58 12.03
N ARG A 12 -8.59 -16.73 12.20
CA ARG A 12 -8.38 -15.95 13.42
C ARG A 12 -9.11 -14.61 13.43
N LEU A 13 -9.55 -14.16 12.26
CA LEU A 13 -10.23 -12.89 12.14
C LEU A 13 -11.61 -12.96 12.80
N THR A 14 -11.85 -12.06 13.75
CA THR A 14 -13.14 -11.89 14.44
C THR A 14 -13.54 -10.43 14.40
N ASP A 15 -14.79 -10.12 14.79
CA ASP A 15 -15.28 -8.74 14.91
C ASP A 15 -14.39 -7.87 15.80
N PHE A 16 -13.73 -8.46 16.80
CA PHE A 16 -12.77 -7.74 17.63
C PHE A 16 -11.67 -7.08 16.83
N HIS A 17 -11.15 -7.73 15.79
CA HIS A 17 -10.03 -7.24 14.98
C HIS A 17 -10.43 -6.11 14.04
N VAL A 18 -11.68 -6.04 13.62
CA VAL A 18 -12.18 -5.04 12.63
C VAL A 18 -13.08 -3.96 13.25
N LYS A 19 -13.39 -4.05 14.56
CA LYS A 19 -14.18 -3.02 15.23
C LYS A 19 -13.40 -1.71 15.39
N PRO A 20 -14.08 -0.56 15.35
CA PRO A 20 -13.45 0.71 15.65
C PRO A 20 -13.14 0.83 17.14
N TYR A 21 -12.13 1.63 17.47
CA TYR A 21 -11.82 2.03 18.86
C TYR A 21 -12.28 3.47 19.07
N PRO A 22 -13.44 3.72 19.69
CA PRO A 22 -13.95 5.07 19.91
C PRO A 22 -13.15 5.78 21.02
N ASN A 23 -12.27 6.69 20.63
CA ASN A 23 -11.36 7.39 21.55
C ASN A 23 -11.99 8.62 22.20
N LYS A 24 -13.04 9.21 21.57
CA LYS A 24 -13.64 10.50 21.99
C LYS A 24 -14.05 10.52 23.47
N LYS A 25 -14.55 9.39 23.99
CA LYS A 25 -14.94 9.30 25.41
C LYS A 25 -13.78 9.45 26.40
N TYR A 26 -12.55 9.31 25.94
CA TYR A 26 -11.33 9.43 26.75
C TYR A 26 -10.65 10.78 26.62
N PHE A 27 -11.12 11.70 25.76
CA PHE A 27 -10.49 13.00 25.53
C PHE A 27 -10.41 13.84 26.80
N LYS A 28 -11.35 13.66 27.74
CA LYS A 28 -11.29 14.29 29.06
C LYS A 28 -10.08 13.90 29.91
N ASN A 29 -9.43 12.78 29.58
CA ASN A 29 -8.25 12.28 30.29
C ASN A 29 -6.94 12.83 29.71
N PHE A 30 -6.99 13.60 28.62
CA PHE A 30 -5.81 14.24 28.06
C PHE A 30 -5.40 15.43 28.91
N ILE A 31 -4.10 15.72 28.89
CA ILE A 31 -3.56 16.89 29.57
C ILE A 31 -4.26 18.14 29.03
N GLN A 32 -4.85 18.92 29.94
CA GLN A 32 -5.43 20.22 29.62
C GLN A 32 -4.28 21.25 29.66
N SER A 33 -3.76 21.61 28.50
CA SER A 33 -2.71 22.62 28.35
C SER A 33 -3.18 23.74 27.43
N LYS A 34 -2.46 24.87 27.43
CA LYS A 34 -2.64 25.89 26.40
C LYS A 34 -2.43 25.26 25.02
N THR A 35 -3.26 25.63 24.07
CA THR A 35 -3.08 25.22 22.67
C THR A 35 -1.76 25.80 22.14
N PHE A 36 -0.94 24.94 21.55
CA PHE A 36 0.23 25.36 20.80
C PHE A 36 -0.16 25.51 19.33
N GLU A 37 0.41 26.49 18.66
CA GLU A 37 0.27 26.58 17.21
C GLU A 37 1.01 25.40 16.57
N ILE A 38 0.29 24.71 15.68
CA ILE A 38 0.90 23.64 14.90
C ILE A 38 1.70 24.31 13.78
N PRO A 39 3.01 24.04 13.65
CA PRO A 39 3.81 24.61 12.57
C PRO A 39 3.21 24.24 11.21
N SER A 40 3.23 25.18 10.27
CA SER A 40 2.80 24.91 8.92
C SER A 40 3.78 23.96 8.21
N LEU A 41 3.35 23.30 7.14
CA LEU A 41 4.24 22.46 6.33
C LEU A 41 5.44 23.26 5.81
N LYS A 42 5.25 24.54 5.48
CA LYS A 42 6.33 25.44 5.05
C LYS A 42 7.35 25.69 6.17
N ASP A 43 6.90 25.90 7.41
CA ASP A 43 7.79 26.08 8.57
C ASP A 43 8.62 24.81 8.83
N MET A 44 8.09 23.66 8.50
CA MET A 44 8.76 22.36 8.56
C MET A 44 9.66 22.05 7.35
N GLY A 45 9.78 22.99 6.40
CA GLY A 45 10.62 22.84 5.20
C GLY A 45 9.99 22.03 4.06
N PHE A 46 8.67 21.77 4.11
CA PHE A 46 7.99 21.09 3.01
C PHE A 46 7.51 22.10 1.97
N GLU A 47 7.80 21.82 0.72
CA GLU A 47 7.26 22.55 -0.42
C GLU A 47 6.03 21.83 -0.99
N LYS A 48 5.11 22.62 -1.56
CA LYS A 48 3.92 22.06 -2.20
C LYS A 48 4.33 21.34 -3.49
N SER A 49 4.12 20.03 -3.54
CA SER A 49 4.29 19.26 -4.78
C SER A 49 3.12 19.54 -5.74
N GLY A 50 3.36 19.51 -7.04
CA GLY A 50 2.31 19.56 -8.07
C GLY A 50 1.56 18.23 -8.26
N LEU A 51 1.87 17.21 -7.46
CA LEU A 51 1.28 15.88 -7.59
C LEU A 51 -0.10 15.82 -6.91
N GLU A 52 -1.07 15.25 -7.60
CA GLU A 52 -2.38 14.93 -7.04
C GLU A 52 -2.32 13.58 -6.31
N PHE A 53 -2.76 13.57 -5.06
CA PHE A 53 -2.88 12.34 -4.30
C PHE A 53 -4.23 11.67 -4.55
N PRO A 54 -4.26 10.32 -4.58
CA PRO A 54 -5.51 9.58 -4.65
C PRO A 54 -6.43 9.93 -3.46
N SER A 55 -7.73 9.76 -3.67
CA SER A 55 -8.72 9.94 -2.59
C SER A 55 -8.53 8.87 -1.49
N THR A 56 -8.76 9.29 -0.23
CA THR A 56 -8.89 8.35 0.90
C THR A 56 -10.17 7.52 0.83
N THR A 57 -11.13 7.94 0.01
CA THR A 57 -12.42 7.27 -0.17
C THR A 57 -12.37 6.40 -1.41
N ILE A 58 -12.65 5.11 -1.25
CA ILE A 58 -12.75 4.17 -2.35
C ILE A 58 -14.21 3.95 -2.74
N SER A 59 -14.48 3.93 -4.04
CA SER A 59 -15.80 3.55 -4.57
C SER A 59 -16.12 2.09 -4.26
N LYS A 60 -17.34 1.83 -3.81
CA LYS A 60 -17.84 0.47 -3.58
C LYS A 60 -17.73 -0.39 -4.85
N SER A 61 -17.96 0.19 -6.03
CA SER A 61 -17.87 -0.52 -7.31
C SER A 61 -16.46 -1.01 -7.60
N ILE A 62 -15.41 -0.24 -7.29
CA ILE A 62 -14.02 -0.68 -7.44
C ILE A 62 -13.75 -1.91 -6.58
N VAL A 63 -14.19 -1.90 -5.32
CA VAL A 63 -13.98 -3.06 -4.43
C VAL A 63 -14.78 -4.27 -4.92
N THR A 64 -16.04 -4.08 -5.30
CA THR A 64 -16.91 -5.17 -5.75
C THR A 64 -16.39 -5.84 -7.02
N ASN A 65 -15.92 -5.07 -7.99
CA ASN A 65 -15.45 -5.57 -9.29
C ASN A 65 -13.92 -5.83 -9.33
N TYR A 66 -13.27 -5.76 -8.19
CA TYR A 66 -11.80 -5.81 -8.11
C TYR A 66 -11.22 -7.06 -8.77
N LYS A 67 -11.79 -8.23 -8.51
CA LYS A 67 -11.33 -9.51 -9.04
C LYS A 67 -11.31 -9.53 -10.57
N GLU A 68 -12.35 -8.98 -11.18
CA GLU A 68 -12.58 -9.00 -12.64
C GLU A 68 -11.78 -7.89 -13.36
N GLN A 69 -11.42 -6.81 -12.66
CA GLN A 69 -10.88 -5.61 -13.29
C GLN A 69 -9.39 -5.36 -13.02
N ARG A 70 -8.86 -5.87 -11.90
CA ARG A 70 -7.50 -5.54 -11.44
C ARG A 70 -6.38 -5.87 -12.44
N ASP A 71 -6.57 -6.91 -13.24
CA ASP A 71 -5.55 -7.41 -14.16
C ASP A 71 -5.59 -6.72 -15.54
N PHE A 72 -6.49 -5.76 -15.72
CA PHE A 72 -6.64 -4.99 -16.96
C PHE A 72 -6.12 -3.56 -16.77
N PRO A 73 -4.87 -3.24 -17.22
CA PRO A 73 -4.26 -1.92 -17.03
C PRO A 73 -5.08 -0.74 -17.58
N ALA A 74 -5.86 -0.99 -18.65
CA ALA A 74 -6.72 0.03 -19.26
C ALA A 74 -7.95 0.40 -18.42
N ILE A 75 -8.28 -0.40 -17.38
CA ILE A 75 -9.44 -0.20 -16.52
C ILE A 75 -8.99 0.43 -15.19
N LYS A 76 -9.70 1.47 -14.74
CA LYS A 76 -9.48 2.04 -13.39
C LYS A 76 -10.07 1.11 -12.32
N GLY A 77 -9.53 -0.11 -12.23
CA GLY A 77 -10.01 -1.20 -11.37
C GLY A 77 -9.27 -1.36 -10.04
N THR A 78 -8.34 -0.45 -9.70
CA THR A 78 -7.55 -0.51 -8.47
C THR A 78 -7.87 0.65 -7.52
N SER A 79 -7.67 0.44 -6.22
CA SER A 79 -8.05 1.40 -5.19
C SER A 79 -7.09 2.59 -5.05
N LYS A 80 -5.85 2.46 -5.52
CA LYS A 80 -4.74 3.42 -5.33
C LYS A 80 -4.54 3.85 -3.85
N LEU A 81 -4.88 2.98 -2.89
CA LEU A 81 -4.78 3.27 -1.45
C LEU A 81 -3.40 3.01 -0.84
N SER A 82 -2.40 2.63 -1.64
CA SER A 82 -1.07 2.26 -1.12
C SER A 82 -0.42 3.36 -0.28
N VAL A 83 -0.46 4.61 -0.73
CA VAL A 83 0.06 5.77 0.01
C VAL A 83 -0.70 5.96 1.33
N HIS A 84 -2.02 5.86 1.32
CA HIS A 84 -2.84 6.01 2.52
C HIS A 84 -2.64 4.89 3.52
N LEU A 85 -2.45 3.66 3.06
CA LEU A 85 -2.07 2.51 3.91
C LEU A 85 -0.66 2.65 4.47
N ARG A 86 0.27 3.23 3.70
CA ARG A 86 1.64 3.48 4.14
C ARG A 86 1.68 4.49 5.29
N PHE A 87 0.95 5.59 5.19
CA PHE A 87 0.95 6.68 6.17
C PHE A 87 -0.18 6.59 7.21
N GLY A 88 -1.03 5.56 7.14
CA GLY A 88 -2.10 5.37 8.11
C GLY A 88 -3.23 6.40 8.04
N THR A 89 -3.38 7.08 6.91
CA THR A 89 -4.45 8.08 6.69
C THR A 89 -5.81 7.45 6.41
N VAL A 90 -5.84 6.11 6.23
CA VAL A 90 -7.06 5.29 6.18
C VAL A 90 -6.97 4.17 7.21
N SER A 91 -8.11 3.76 7.74
CA SER A 91 -8.16 2.67 8.72
C SER A 91 -8.12 1.30 8.05
N ILE A 92 -7.04 0.55 8.25
CA ILE A 92 -6.95 -0.85 7.77
C ILE A 92 -8.10 -1.72 8.28
N ARG A 93 -8.61 -1.49 9.51
CA ARG A 93 -9.76 -2.23 10.06
C ARG A 93 -11.03 -1.93 9.30
N ALA A 94 -11.28 -0.66 8.95
CA ALA A 94 -12.44 -0.28 8.15
C ALA A 94 -12.38 -0.89 6.75
N LEU A 95 -11.20 -0.87 6.12
CA LEU A 95 -11.00 -1.49 4.81
C LEU A 95 -11.17 -3.00 4.86
N ALA A 96 -10.61 -3.69 5.87
CA ALA A 96 -10.79 -5.13 6.04
C ALA A 96 -12.27 -5.50 6.26
N LYS A 97 -12.99 -4.73 7.08
CA LYS A 97 -14.43 -4.92 7.28
C LYS A 97 -15.23 -4.76 5.98
N GLN A 98 -14.89 -3.77 5.17
CA GLN A 98 -15.50 -3.56 3.86
C GLN A 98 -15.18 -4.71 2.89
N ALA A 99 -13.93 -5.16 2.86
CA ALA A 99 -13.46 -6.24 2.00
C ALA A 99 -14.15 -7.57 2.31
N LEU A 100 -14.33 -7.90 3.59
CA LEU A 100 -15.02 -9.11 4.05
C LEU A 100 -16.41 -9.26 3.44
N VAL A 101 -17.12 -8.15 3.22
CA VAL A 101 -18.49 -8.17 2.71
C VAL A 101 -18.51 -8.09 1.18
N LEU A 102 -17.57 -7.38 0.56
CA LEU A 102 -17.66 -7.01 -0.85
C LEU A 102 -16.83 -7.89 -1.78
N ASN A 103 -15.60 -8.24 -1.41
CA ASN A 103 -14.70 -8.96 -2.32
C ASN A 103 -13.54 -9.62 -1.58
N GLU A 104 -13.50 -10.95 -1.61
CA GLU A 104 -12.44 -11.73 -0.98
C GLU A 104 -11.06 -11.52 -1.63
N THR A 105 -11.01 -11.30 -2.94
CA THR A 105 -9.74 -11.04 -3.64
C THR A 105 -9.12 -9.73 -3.15
N TRP A 106 -9.93 -8.69 -2.95
CA TRP A 106 -9.44 -7.44 -2.39
C TRP A 106 -9.01 -7.58 -0.91
N LEU A 107 -9.72 -8.40 -0.12
CA LEU A 107 -9.28 -8.76 1.24
C LEU A 107 -7.90 -9.43 1.21
N ASN A 108 -7.64 -10.32 0.26
CA ASN A 108 -6.36 -10.99 0.14
C ASN A 108 -5.20 -10.00 -0.09
N GLU A 109 -5.41 -8.86 -0.77
CA GLU A 109 -4.38 -7.83 -0.92
C GLU A 109 -4.01 -7.19 0.43
N LEU A 110 -4.99 -6.98 1.31
CA LEU A 110 -4.73 -6.50 2.67
C LEU A 110 -3.98 -7.55 3.51
N ILE A 111 -4.30 -8.84 3.30
CA ILE A 111 -3.58 -9.95 3.95
C ILE A 111 -2.15 -10.06 3.42
N TRP A 112 -1.91 -9.84 2.11
CA TRP A 112 -0.57 -9.78 1.53
C TRP A 112 0.29 -8.72 2.19
N ARG A 113 -0.26 -7.54 2.43
CA ARG A 113 0.44 -6.47 3.15
C ARG A 113 0.87 -6.93 4.55
N ASP A 114 -0.03 -7.55 5.30
CA ASP A 114 0.26 -8.07 6.65
C ASP A 114 1.30 -9.20 6.61
N PHE A 115 1.20 -10.09 5.62
CA PHE A 115 2.16 -11.17 5.39
C PHE A 115 3.57 -10.63 5.15
N TYR A 116 3.75 -9.61 4.31
CA TYR A 116 5.09 -9.04 4.09
C TYR A 116 5.63 -8.30 5.31
N MET A 117 4.79 -7.66 6.10
CA MET A 117 5.20 -7.08 7.38
C MET A 117 5.69 -8.17 8.35
N MET A 118 5.00 -9.30 8.42
CA MET A 118 5.40 -10.47 9.21
C MET A 118 6.74 -11.04 8.71
N ILE A 119 6.94 -11.14 7.40
CA ILE A 119 8.21 -11.59 6.81
C ILE A 119 9.35 -10.66 7.24
N LEU A 120 9.21 -9.35 7.11
CA LEU A 120 10.25 -8.40 7.51
C LEU A 120 10.53 -8.42 9.01
N TYR A 121 9.50 -8.67 9.83
CA TYR A 121 9.66 -8.80 11.27
C TYR A 121 10.49 -10.02 11.67
N HIS A 122 10.21 -11.18 11.07
CA HIS A 122 10.92 -12.43 11.38
C HIS A 122 12.25 -12.59 10.63
N PHE A 123 12.40 -11.93 9.50
CA PHE A 123 13.57 -12.02 8.62
C PHE A 123 14.08 -10.62 8.25
N PRO A 124 14.56 -9.82 9.22
CA PRO A 124 14.94 -8.41 8.99
C PRO A 124 16.07 -8.25 7.96
N HIS A 125 16.89 -9.28 7.74
CA HIS A 125 17.92 -9.25 6.71
C HIS A 125 17.35 -9.04 5.29
N ALA A 126 16.09 -9.45 5.04
CA ALA A 126 15.41 -9.27 3.77
C ALA A 126 15.17 -7.79 3.38
N ALA A 127 15.38 -6.85 4.31
CA ALA A 127 15.34 -5.42 4.01
C ALA A 127 16.60 -4.92 3.25
N LYS A 128 17.71 -5.68 3.29
CA LYS A 128 19.00 -5.27 2.70
C LYS A 128 19.58 -6.30 1.75
N ASN A 129 19.26 -7.57 1.94
CA ASN A 129 19.77 -8.70 1.18
C ASN A 129 18.62 -9.54 0.64
N SER A 130 18.89 -10.44 -0.28
CA SER A 130 17.89 -11.40 -0.75
C SER A 130 17.37 -12.27 0.39
N PHE A 131 16.07 -12.57 0.38
CA PHE A 131 15.46 -13.47 1.37
C PHE A 131 16.17 -14.82 1.44
N LYS A 132 16.63 -15.33 0.29
CA LYS A 132 17.50 -16.50 0.20
C LYS A 132 18.89 -16.03 -0.21
N PRO A 133 19.93 -16.20 0.64
CA PRO A 133 21.28 -15.66 0.39
C PRO A 133 21.92 -16.10 -0.94
N GLN A 134 21.51 -17.24 -1.47
CA GLN A 134 22.01 -17.73 -2.76
C GLN A 134 21.71 -16.77 -3.92
N TYR A 135 20.66 -15.96 -3.82
CA TYR A 135 20.28 -14.98 -4.86
C TYR A 135 21.09 -13.68 -4.78
N ASP A 136 21.85 -13.44 -3.71
CA ASP A 136 22.78 -12.31 -3.64
C ASP A 136 23.97 -12.49 -4.62
N ARG A 137 24.18 -13.72 -5.14
CA ARG A 137 25.25 -14.02 -6.08
C ARG A 137 24.84 -13.93 -7.55
N ILE A 138 23.64 -13.44 -7.84
CA ILE A 138 23.18 -13.25 -9.22
C ILE A 138 24.02 -12.14 -9.86
N GLU A 139 24.70 -12.48 -10.94
CA GLU A 139 25.39 -11.50 -11.78
C GLU A 139 24.37 -10.78 -12.65
N TRP A 140 24.08 -9.54 -12.30
CA TRP A 140 23.17 -8.70 -13.06
C TRP A 140 23.90 -8.07 -14.24
N ARG A 141 23.20 -7.92 -15.34
CA ARG A 141 23.74 -7.35 -16.57
C ARG A 141 24.19 -5.89 -16.41
N ASN A 142 23.54 -5.12 -15.56
CA ASN A 142 23.87 -3.73 -15.17
C ASN A 142 24.17 -2.81 -16.36
N ASN A 143 23.36 -2.86 -17.41
CA ASN A 143 23.50 -2.01 -18.57
C ASN A 143 22.82 -0.65 -18.33
N GLU A 144 23.61 0.39 -18.17
CA GLU A 144 23.14 1.75 -17.86
C GLU A 144 22.16 2.33 -18.90
N SER A 145 22.38 2.08 -20.19
CA SER A 145 21.50 2.59 -21.24
C SER A 145 20.13 1.91 -21.22
N GLU A 146 20.08 0.61 -20.96
CA GLU A 146 18.83 -0.14 -20.82
C GLU A 146 18.08 0.25 -19.54
N PHE A 147 18.80 0.45 -18.44
CA PHE A 147 18.22 0.93 -17.19
C PHE A 147 17.62 2.34 -17.36
N LYS A 148 18.32 3.24 -18.06
CA LYS A 148 17.79 4.56 -18.38
C LYS A 148 16.53 4.47 -19.25
N ALA A 149 16.55 3.63 -20.29
CA ALA A 149 15.37 3.40 -21.13
C ALA A 149 14.18 2.87 -20.31
N TRP A 150 14.43 1.96 -19.37
CA TRP A 150 13.41 1.48 -18.42
C TRP A 150 12.86 2.61 -17.56
N CYS A 151 13.71 3.41 -16.91
CA CYS A 151 13.31 4.55 -16.10
C CYS A 151 12.44 5.55 -16.89
N GLU A 152 12.76 5.77 -18.17
CA GLU A 152 12.05 6.70 -19.05
C GLU A 152 10.79 6.11 -19.72
N GLY A 153 10.51 4.81 -19.53
CA GLY A 153 9.41 4.10 -20.20
C GLY A 153 9.60 4.02 -21.72
N LYS A 154 10.84 3.71 -22.15
CA LYS A 154 11.29 3.66 -23.56
C LYS A 154 12.02 2.35 -23.90
N THR A 155 11.64 1.25 -23.26
CA THR A 155 12.25 -0.07 -23.49
C THR A 155 11.83 -0.70 -24.81
N GLY A 156 10.74 -0.25 -25.41
CA GLY A 156 10.10 -0.88 -26.57
C GLY A 156 9.13 -2.00 -26.18
N PHE A 157 8.97 -2.33 -24.90
CA PHE A 157 7.96 -3.26 -24.40
C PHE A 157 6.74 -2.47 -23.92
N PRO A 158 5.61 -2.48 -24.66
CA PRO A 158 4.50 -1.55 -24.42
C PRO A 158 3.95 -1.55 -23.00
N ILE A 159 3.82 -2.73 -22.37
CA ILE A 159 3.28 -2.83 -21.00
C ILE A 159 4.25 -2.30 -19.95
N VAL A 160 5.55 -2.53 -20.14
CA VAL A 160 6.61 -2.00 -19.26
C VAL A 160 6.67 -0.48 -19.37
N ASP A 161 6.68 0.01 -20.60
CA ASP A 161 6.75 1.44 -20.90
C ASP A 161 5.51 2.19 -20.39
N ALA A 162 4.32 1.59 -20.50
CA ALA A 162 3.09 2.14 -19.95
C ALA A 162 3.16 2.28 -18.43
N GLY A 163 3.61 1.23 -17.74
CA GLY A 163 3.77 1.26 -16.28
C GLY A 163 4.77 2.32 -15.81
N MET A 164 5.92 2.41 -16.47
CA MET A 164 6.93 3.42 -16.12
C MET A 164 6.48 4.86 -16.43
N ARG A 165 5.72 5.06 -17.50
CA ARG A 165 5.11 6.36 -17.80
C ARG A 165 4.05 6.76 -16.80
N GLU A 166 3.21 5.81 -16.34
CA GLU A 166 2.24 6.07 -15.25
C GLU A 166 2.97 6.43 -13.96
N LEU A 167 4.00 5.66 -13.58
CA LEU A 167 4.82 5.95 -12.41
C LEU A 167 5.43 7.36 -12.46
N ASN A 168 6.05 7.73 -13.58
CA ASN A 168 6.68 9.04 -13.75
C ASN A 168 5.67 10.20 -13.72
N ALA A 169 4.45 9.98 -14.20
CA ALA A 169 3.41 11.01 -14.24
C ALA A 169 2.65 11.15 -12.91
N THR A 170 2.49 10.07 -12.15
CA THR A 170 1.56 10.03 -11.02
C THR A 170 2.20 9.62 -9.69
N GLY A 171 3.39 9.04 -9.71
CA GLY A 171 4.02 8.44 -8.55
C GLY A 171 3.45 7.05 -8.18
N PHE A 172 2.66 6.42 -9.06
CA PHE A 172 2.03 5.12 -8.85
C PHE A 172 2.51 4.10 -9.86
#